data_ddbe84ecf4056db72f8f27a49890b863
#
_entry.id   ddbe84ecf4056db72f8f27a49890b863
#
_cell.length_a   1.000
_cell.length_b   1.000
_cell.length_c   1.000
_cell.angle_alpha   90.00
_cell.angle_beta   90.00
_cell.angle_gamma   90.00
#
_symmetry.space_group_name_H-M   'P 1'
#
loop_
_entity.id
_entity.type
_entity.pdbx_description
1 polymer ?
#
loop_
_entity_poly.entity_id
_entity_poly.type
_entity_poly.pdbx_seq_one_letter_code
_entity_poly.pdbx_strand_id
1 'polypeptide(L)'
;RRYAITPRVPAGFIQPEQLQKYIDVANEFGAVLKLTGSQRIMITNLKAEDVDKAWEMLGMEPAYTVSNRVRSVKICPGTTFCKRAKQDSVHLGMQIERKYLSLEMPSKMKIGVSGCPNSCTESRMKDVGVIGTVDGWNVYAGGSGGAHPRIGDLIAEVKTEKEALALVDRIIAYYKENAQIERMGEFIDRIGLEAFKAAVLGDLEGAPAESKSDE
;
A
#
# COMPACT_ATOMS: atom_id res chain seq x y z
N ARG A 1 12.29 -26.40 13.33
CA ARG A 1 11.95 -25.02 12.96
C ARG A 1 10.51 -24.98 12.43
N ARG A 2 9.76 -23.90 12.71
CA ARG A 2 8.41 -23.69 12.21
C ARG A 2 8.41 -22.53 11.23
N TYR A 3 7.50 -22.58 10.27
CA TYR A 3 7.36 -21.62 9.18
C TYR A 3 5.98 -20.96 9.20
N ALA A 4 5.89 -19.84 8.53
CA ALA A 4 4.63 -19.14 8.31
C ALA A 4 4.56 -18.69 6.85
N ILE A 5 3.37 -18.75 6.28
CA ILE A 5 3.07 -18.24 4.96
C ILE A 5 2.00 -17.16 5.05
N THR A 6 2.04 -16.20 4.13
CA THR A 6 1.08 -15.10 4.11
C THR A 6 0.58 -14.93 2.67
N PRO A 7 -0.58 -15.49 2.35
CA PRO A 7 -1.20 -15.29 1.05
C PRO A 7 -1.63 -13.84 0.82
N ARG A 8 -1.71 -13.46 -0.44
CA ARG A 8 -2.16 -12.14 -0.87
C ARG A 8 -3.68 -12.02 -0.70
N VAL A 9 -4.12 -10.96 -0.02
CA VAL A 9 -5.53 -10.58 0.14
C VAL A 9 -5.64 -9.10 -0.25
N PRO A 10 -5.95 -8.79 -1.52
CA PRO A 10 -5.99 -7.41 -2.01
C PRO A 10 -6.98 -6.57 -1.22
N ALA A 11 -6.56 -5.39 -0.76
CA ALA A 11 -7.35 -4.47 0.06
C ALA A 11 -7.95 -5.09 1.35
N GLY A 12 -7.56 -6.30 1.72
CA GLY A 12 -8.16 -7.03 2.84
C GLY A 12 -9.52 -7.64 2.54
N PHE A 13 -10.00 -7.59 1.29
CA PHE A 13 -11.23 -8.25 0.89
C PHE A 13 -10.98 -9.72 0.55
N ILE A 14 -11.77 -10.60 1.14
CA ILE A 14 -11.68 -12.05 0.93
C ILE A 14 -13.08 -12.63 0.70
N GLN A 15 -13.20 -13.51 -0.27
CA GLN A 15 -14.43 -14.23 -0.52
C GLN A 15 -14.58 -15.44 0.42
N PRO A 16 -15.81 -15.86 0.76
CA PRO A 16 -16.03 -17.01 1.65
C PRO A 16 -15.29 -18.28 1.19
N GLU A 17 -15.24 -18.53 -0.12
CA GLU A 17 -14.57 -19.69 -0.70
C GLU A 17 -13.04 -19.63 -0.51
N GLN A 18 -12.48 -18.42 -0.56
CA GLN A 18 -11.06 -18.23 -0.28
C GLN A 18 -10.77 -18.41 1.21
N LEU A 19 -11.66 -17.90 2.08
CA LEU A 19 -11.53 -18.08 3.53
C LEU A 19 -11.62 -19.56 3.92
N GLN A 20 -12.46 -20.33 3.24
CA GLN A 20 -12.56 -21.78 3.45
C GLN A 20 -11.22 -22.47 3.20
N LYS A 21 -10.48 -22.08 2.17
CA LYS A 21 -9.13 -22.65 1.89
C LYS A 21 -8.15 -22.43 3.05
N TYR A 22 -8.21 -21.26 3.73
CA TYR A 22 -7.39 -21.05 4.93
C TYR A 22 -7.76 -22.02 6.05
N ILE A 23 -9.05 -22.28 6.22
CA ILE A 23 -9.55 -23.23 7.23
C ILE A 23 -9.07 -24.65 6.91
N ASP A 24 -9.20 -25.07 5.65
CA ASP A 24 -8.82 -26.41 5.20
C ASP A 24 -7.32 -26.65 5.39
N VAL A 25 -6.47 -25.69 5.00
CA VAL A 25 -5.03 -25.77 5.20
C VAL A 25 -4.68 -25.77 6.69
N ALA A 26 -5.34 -24.95 7.51
CA ALA A 26 -5.08 -24.91 8.94
C ALA A 26 -5.44 -26.26 9.61
N ASN A 27 -6.54 -26.88 9.22
CA ASN A 27 -6.96 -28.17 9.72
C ASN A 27 -6.02 -29.31 9.28
N GLU A 28 -5.62 -29.33 8.00
CA GLU A 28 -4.74 -30.36 7.45
C GLU A 28 -3.38 -30.40 8.13
N PHE A 29 -2.78 -29.24 8.38
CA PHE A 29 -1.41 -29.17 8.92
C PHE A 29 -1.34 -28.81 10.41
N GLY A 30 -2.46 -28.75 11.13
CA GLY A 30 -2.50 -28.28 12.52
C GLY A 30 -1.92 -26.87 12.68
N ALA A 31 -2.15 -26.02 11.69
CA ALA A 31 -1.66 -24.66 11.65
C ALA A 31 -2.57 -23.70 12.44
N VAL A 32 -2.06 -22.52 12.75
CA VAL A 32 -2.81 -21.45 13.42
C VAL A 32 -2.92 -20.25 12.51
N LEU A 33 -4.13 -19.73 12.37
CA LEU A 33 -4.40 -18.52 11.59
C LEU A 33 -4.20 -17.28 12.45
N LYS A 34 -3.46 -16.30 11.92
CA LYS A 34 -3.23 -15.01 12.57
C LYS A 34 -3.71 -13.86 11.70
N LEU A 35 -4.64 -13.06 12.19
CA LEU A 35 -4.99 -11.78 11.60
C LEU A 35 -3.84 -10.79 11.81
N THR A 36 -3.37 -10.18 10.74
CA THR A 36 -2.26 -9.23 10.77
C THR A 36 -2.74 -7.79 10.64
N GLY A 37 -1.98 -6.82 11.17
CA GLY A 37 -2.25 -5.40 10.99
C GLY A 37 -2.08 -4.90 9.53
N SER A 38 -1.68 -5.78 8.62
CA SER A 38 -1.52 -5.49 7.19
C SER A 38 -2.68 -6.02 6.35
N GLN A 39 -3.86 -6.21 6.94
CA GLN A 39 -5.07 -6.69 6.26
C GLN A 39 -4.89 -8.06 5.59
N ARG A 40 -4.19 -8.98 6.25
CA ARG A 40 -3.90 -10.33 5.74
C ARG A 40 -4.07 -11.37 6.82
N ILE A 41 -4.33 -12.59 6.41
CA ILE A 41 -4.31 -13.77 7.25
C ILE A 41 -2.98 -14.49 7.04
N MET A 42 -2.24 -14.72 8.12
CA MET A 42 -1.02 -15.50 8.11
C MET A 42 -1.32 -16.90 8.62
N ILE A 43 -0.84 -17.93 7.93
CA ILE A 43 -0.89 -19.32 8.36
C ILE A 43 0.45 -19.62 9.01
N THR A 44 0.41 -19.95 10.30
CA THR A 44 1.61 -20.15 11.13
C THR A 44 1.75 -21.61 11.57
N ASN A 45 2.88 -21.93 12.20
CA ASN A 45 3.15 -23.25 12.77
C ASN A 45 3.30 -24.39 11.74
N LEU A 46 3.59 -24.09 10.47
CA LEU A 46 3.86 -25.09 9.44
C LEU A 46 5.23 -25.74 9.65
N LYS A 47 5.37 -27.02 9.30
CA LYS A 47 6.68 -27.66 9.15
C LYS A 47 7.26 -27.31 7.77
N ALA A 48 8.55 -27.52 7.57
CA ALA A 48 9.21 -27.22 6.28
C ALA A 48 8.59 -28.03 5.13
N GLU A 49 8.35 -29.31 5.39
CA GLU A 49 7.77 -30.25 4.42
C GLU A 49 6.31 -29.95 4.03
N ASP A 50 5.60 -29.16 4.84
CA ASP A 50 4.18 -28.84 4.62
C ASP A 50 3.99 -27.55 3.80
N VAL A 51 5.03 -26.72 3.68
CA VAL A 51 4.92 -25.36 3.09
C VAL A 51 4.45 -25.40 1.63
N ASP A 52 5.06 -26.24 0.81
CA ASP A 52 4.71 -26.31 -0.62
C ASP A 52 3.30 -26.84 -0.83
N LYS A 53 2.91 -27.88 -0.07
CA LYS A 53 1.55 -28.43 -0.09
C LYS A 53 0.51 -27.40 0.38
N ALA A 54 0.84 -26.62 1.41
CA ALA A 54 -0.04 -25.56 1.88
C ALA A 54 -0.29 -24.49 0.80
N TRP A 55 0.75 -24.10 0.06
CA TRP A 55 0.60 -23.19 -1.09
C TRP A 55 -0.23 -23.80 -2.22
N GLU A 56 -0.02 -25.07 -2.53
CA GLU A 56 -0.78 -25.79 -3.54
C GLU A 56 -2.28 -25.85 -3.18
N MET A 57 -2.60 -26.23 -1.94
CA MET A 57 -3.99 -26.28 -1.44
C MET A 57 -4.66 -24.90 -1.46
N LEU A 58 -3.93 -23.82 -1.10
CA LEU A 58 -4.45 -22.46 -1.14
C LEU A 58 -4.76 -22.01 -2.58
N GLY A 59 -3.87 -22.32 -3.53
CA GLY A 59 -3.95 -21.79 -4.89
C GLY A 59 -3.95 -20.27 -4.94
N MET A 60 -3.23 -19.62 -4.03
CA MET A 60 -3.14 -18.18 -3.88
C MET A 60 -1.70 -17.69 -4.03
N GLU A 61 -1.52 -16.45 -4.47
CA GLU A 61 -0.19 -15.83 -4.58
C GLU A 61 0.35 -15.37 -3.21
N PRO A 62 1.68 -15.35 -3.03
CA PRO A 62 2.30 -14.79 -1.83
C PRO A 62 2.14 -13.27 -1.74
N ALA A 63 2.08 -12.73 -0.54
CA ALA A 63 1.96 -11.30 -0.29
C ALA A 63 3.30 -10.55 -0.22
N TYR A 64 4.42 -11.17 -0.55
CA TYR A 64 5.76 -10.56 -0.55
C TYR A 64 6.07 -9.76 0.73
N THR A 65 6.04 -10.43 1.89
CA THR A 65 6.17 -9.77 3.21
C THR A 65 7.61 -9.50 3.66
N VAL A 66 8.59 -10.03 2.95
CA VAL A 66 10.03 -9.90 3.23
C VAL A 66 10.76 -9.20 2.09
N SER A 67 11.98 -8.75 2.31
CA SER A 67 12.86 -8.04 1.36
C SER A 67 12.52 -6.55 1.12
N ASN A 68 13.39 -5.90 0.36
CA ASN A 68 13.27 -4.48 -0.01
C ASN A 68 12.35 -4.33 -1.24
N ARG A 69 11.05 -4.41 -0.98
CA ARG A 69 10.00 -4.37 -2.02
C ARG A 69 8.81 -3.55 -1.56
N VAL A 70 8.01 -3.13 -2.52
CA VAL A 70 6.67 -2.59 -2.23
C VAL A 70 5.80 -3.70 -1.63
N ARG A 71 5.24 -3.44 -0.46
CA ARG A 71 4.33 -4.33 0.26
C ARG A 71 2.91 -4.17 -0.27
N SER A 72 2.03 -5.15 0.02
CA SER A 72 0.60 -4.97 -0.25
C SER A 72 0.11 -3.65 0.31
N VAL A 73 -0.64 -2.92 -0.51
CA VAL A 73 -1.21 -1.63 -0.14
C VAL A 73 -2.27 -1.82 0.94
N LYS A 74 -2.21 -1.03 1.99
CA LYS A 74 -3.25 -1.00 3.01
C LYS A 74 -4.36 -0.06 2.56
N ILE A 75 -5.58 -0.56 2.41
CA ILE A 75 -6.69 0.17 1.80
C ILE A 75 -7.88 0.16 2.76
N CYS A 76 -8.51 1.29 3.00
CA CYS A 76 -9.75 1.34 3.77
C CYS A 76 -10.96 1.01 2.88
N PRO A 77 -12.15 0.69 3.45
CA PRO A 77 -13.32 0.33 2.66
C PRO A 77 -13.83 1.39 1.68
N GLY A 78 -13.40 2.65 1.82
CA GLY A 78 -13.76 3.74 0.91
C GLY A 78 -15.26 3.95 0.80
N THR A 79 -15.69 4.61 -0.28
CA THR A 79 -17.10 4.84 -0.59
C THR A 79 -17.87 3.54 -0.86
N THR A 80 -17.17 2.45 -1.14
CA THR A 80 -17.77 1.14 -1.39
C THR A 80 -18.56 0.63 -0.16
N PHE A 81 -17.99 0.76 1.05
CA PHE A 81 -18.61 0.22 2.27
C PHE A 81 -18.61 1.19 3.47
N CYS A 82 -18.14 2.43 3.30
CA CYS A 82 -18.07 3.39 4.39
C CYS A 82 -18.75 4.70 4.05
N LYS A 83 -19.88 4.99 4.70
CA LYS A 83 -20.63 6.24 4.51
C LYS A 83 -19.89 7.52 4.92
N ARG A 84 -18.78 7.42 5.66
CA ARG A 84 -17.93 8.57 6.03
C ARG A 84 -16.90 8.89 4.94
N ALA A 85 -16.62 7.96 4.05
CA ALA A 85 -15.65 8.16 2.98
C ALA A 85 -16.05 9.32 2.06
N LYS A 86 -15.07 10.02 1.55
CA LYS A 86 -15.21 11.13 0.61
C LYS A 86 -14.76 10.72 -0.79
N GLN A 87 -13.86 9.74 -0.86
CA GLN A 87 -13.25 9.26 -2.10
C GLN A 87 -13.24 7.73 -2.15
N ASP A 88 -13.17 7.17 -3.35
CA ASP A 88 -13.03 5.73 -3.57
C ASP A 88 -11.58 5.26 -3.37
N SER A 89 -11.24 5.00 -2.12
CA SER A 89 -9.92 4.47 -1.77
C SER A 89 -9.69 3.05 -2.27
N VAL A 90 -10.74 2.27 -2.52
CA VAL A 90 -10.61 0.90 -3.03
C VAL A 90 -10.12 0.94 -4.47
N HIS A 91 -10.77 1.74 -5.31
CA HIS A 91 -10.39 1.86 -6.72
C HIS A 91 -8.95 2.36 -6.87
N LEU A 92 -8.60 3.49 -6.26
CA LEU A 92 -7.24 4.04 -6.31
C LEU A 92 -6.20 3.09 -5.72
N GLY A 93 -6.48 2.54 -4.54
CA GLY A 93 -5.55 1.65 -3.86
C GLY A 93 -5.27 0.35 -4.64
N MET A 94 -6.28 -0.20 -5.30
CA MET A 94 -6.14 -1.37 -6.16
C MET A 94 -5.35 -1.08 -7.44
N GLN A 95 -5.46 0.12 -8.01
CA GLN A 95 -4.61 0.54 -9.13
C GLN A 95 -3.15 0.61 -8.70
N ILE A 96 -2.86 1.24 -7.55
CA ILE A 96 -1.51 1.33 -6.99
C ILE A 96 -0.97 -0.08 -6.69
N GLU A 97 -1.77 -0.95 -6.07
CA GLU A 97 -1.32 -2.30 -5.76
C GLU A 97 -1.01 -3.12 -7.02
N ARG A 98 -1.87 -3.08 -8.04
CA ARG A 98 -1.61 -3.79 -9.31
C ARG A 98 -0.33 -3.34 -9.98
N LYS A 99 -0.01 -2.05 -9.89
CA LYS A 99 1.17 -1.46 -10.55
C LYS A 99 2.47 -1.74 -9.80
N TYR A 100 2.45 -1.74 -8.47
CA TYR A 100 3.66 -1.67 -7.66
C TYR A 100 3.91 -2.85 -6.74
N LEU A 101 2.94 -3.72 -6.49
CA LEU A 101 3.15 -4.86 -5.61
C LEU A 101 4.40 -5.65 -5.99
N SER A 102 5.24 -5.92 -5.02
CA SER A 102 6.52 -6.63 -5.16
C SER A 102 7.62 -5.93 -5.96
N LEU A 103 7.41 -4.71 -6.45
CA LEU A 103 8.47 -3.95 -7.12
C LEU A 103 9.68 -3.80 -6.17
N GLU A 104 10.86 -4.06 -6.70
CA GLU A 104 12.12 -3.89 -5.96
C GLU A 104 12.43 -2.42 -5.72
N MET A 105 12.81 -2.10 -4.49
CA MET A 105 13.03 -0.75 -4.00
C MET A 105 14.31 -0.69 -3.19
N PRO A 106 14.92 0.49 -2.98
CA PRO A 106 16.09 0.65 -2.12
C PRO A 106 15.87 0.15 -0.69
N SER A 107 14.64 0.28 -0.17
CA SER A 107 14.22 -0.28 1.12
C SER A 107 12.76 -0.75 1.04
N LYS A 108 12.27 -1.44 2.08
CA LYS A 108 10.86 -1.84 2.16
C LYS A 108 9.95 -0.61 2.04
N MET A 109 8.95 -0.68 1.17
CA MET A 109 7.99 0.40 0.98
C MET A 109 6.58 -0.05 1.41
N LYS A 110 5.94 0.77 2.22
CA LYS A 110 4.55 0.60 2.65
C LYS A 110 3.70 1.72 2.11
N ILE A 111 2.55 1.38 1.54
CA ILE A 111 1.60 2.34 0.99
C ILE A 111 0.27 2.18 1.72
N GLY A 112 -0.41 3.31 1.95
CA GLY A 112 -1.73 3.30 2.58
C GLY A 112 -2.67 4.30 1.93
N VAL A 113 -3.88 3.85 1.57
CA VAL A 113 -4.91 4.67 0.92
C VAL A 113 -6.16 4.70 1.80
N SER A 114 -6.55 5.89 2.21
CA SER A 114 -7.74 6.14 3.03
C SER A 114 -8.72 7.05 2.30
N GLY A 115 -10.00 6.71 2.28
CA GLY A 115 -11.05 7.46 1.58
C GLY A 115 -11.53 8.71 2.32
N CYS A 116 -11.02 9.05 3.49
CA CYS A 116 -11.36 10.27 4.22
C CYS A 116 -10.30 10.62 5.27
N PRO A 117 -10.34 11.85 5.87
CA PRO A 117 -9.37 12.32 6.88
C PRO A 117 -9.25 11.47 8.14
N ASN A 118 -10.18 10.54 8.41
CA ASN A 118 -10.04 9.59 9.52
C ASN A 118 -8.82 8.67 9.38
N SER A 119 -8.24 8.57 8.17
CA SER A 119 -6.97 7.88 7.90
C SER A 119 -6.87 6.47 8.51
N CYS A 120 -7.91 5.65 8.33
CA CYS A 120 -8.04 4.32 8.96
C CYS A 120 -6.92 3.34 8.57
N THR A 121 -6.19 3.61 7.48
CA THR A 121 -5.00 2.84 7.08
C THR A 121 -3.71 3.41 7.65
N GLU A 122 -3.80 4.42 8.52
CA GLU A 122 -2.64 5.16 9.05
C GLU A 122 -1.76 5.72 7.91
N SER A 123 -2.40 6.32 6.88
CA SER A 123 -1.73 6.74 5.64
C SER A 123 -0.53 7.65 5.90
N ARG A 124 -0.64 8.58 6.87
CA ARG A 124 0.48 9.48 7.23
C ARG A 124 1.67 8.78 7.90
N MET A 125 1.52 7.50 8.27
CA MET A 125 2.60 6.67 8.83
C MET A 125 3.07 5.60 7.84
N LYS A 126 2.92 5.86 6.54
CA LYS A 126 3.39 5.01 5.44
C LYS A 126 4.43 5.76 4.62
N ASP A 127 5.29 5.00 3.91
CA ASP A 127 6.26 5.60 3.00
C ASP A 127 5.56 6.46 1.93
N VAL A 128 4.42 5.99 1.42
CA VAL A 128 3.48 6.77 0.62
C VAL A 128 2.10 6.66 1.22
N GLY A 129 1.47 7.79 1.50
CA GLY A 129 0.14 7.87 2.07
C GLY A 129 -0.80 8.70 1.21
N VAL A 130 -2.01 8.19 0.96
CA VAL A 130 -3.03 8.95 0.23
C VAL A 130 -4.29 9.01 1.07
N ILE A 131 -4.86 10.21 1.21
CA ILE A 131 -6.04 10.46 2.01
C ILE A 131 -7.06 11.25 1.19
N GLY A 132 -8.25 10.68 1.02
CA GLY A 132 -9.37 11.36 0.38
C GLY A 132 -9.88 12.52 1.22
N THR A 133 -10.23 13.61 0.55
CA THR A 133 -10.90 14.79 1.11
C THR A 133 -12.18 15.07 0.34
N VAL A 134 -12.94 16.08 0.75
CA VAL A 134 -14.14 16.51 0.00
C VAL A 134 -13.75 17.02 -1.39
N ASP A 135 -12.58 17.66 -1.49
CA ASP A 135 -12.13 18.37 -2.69
C ASP A 135 -11.16 17.56 -3.56
N GLY A 136 -10.86 16.31 -3.18
CA GLY A 136 -9.89 15.47 -3.88
C GLY A 136 -9.06 14.60 -2.96
N TRP A 137 -7.74 14.65 -3.10
CA TRP A 137 -6.80 13.79 -2.40
C TRP A 137 -5.59 14.54 -1.85
N ASN A 138 -5.21 14.22 -0.64
CA ASN A 138 -3.95 14.64 -0.04
C ASN A 138 -2.93 13.51 -0.16
N VAL A 139 -1.78 13.79 -0.78
CA VAL A 139 -0.70 12.81 -0.96
C VAL A 139 0.46 13.14 -0.03
N TYR A 140 0.88 12.15 0.73
CA TYR A 140 1.95 12.24 1.74
C TYR A 140 3.09 11.30 1.39
N ALA A 141 4.32 11.68 1.77
CA ALA A 141 5.49 10.84 1.63
C ALA A 141 6.35 10.81 2.90
N GLY A 142 7.14 9.74 3.08
CA GLY A 142 8.15 9.64 4.13
C GLY A 142 7.66 9.22 5.50
N GLY A 143 6.39 8.79 5.66
CA GLY A 143 5.88 8.30 6.93
C GLY A 143 6.43 6.93 7.32
N SER A 144 6.55 6.69 8.62
CA SER A 144 7.01 5.41 9.19
C SER A 144 6.41 5.17 10.58
N GLY A 145 5.85 3.99 10.81
CA GLY A 145 5.42 3.52 12.14
C GLY A 145 6.37 2.45 12.70
N GLY A 146 7.67 2.57 12.43
CA GLY A 146 8.70 1.65 12.92
C GLY A 146 9.32 2.07 14.25
N ALA A 147 10.55 1.59 14.51
CA ALA A 147 11.31 1.90 15.73
C ALA A 147 11.56 3.43 15.88
N HIS A 148 11.72 4.11 14.77
CA HIS A 148 11.79 5.58 14.71
C HIS A 148 10.55 6.08 13.96
N PRO A 149 9.46 6.39 14.66
CA PRO A 149 8.22 6.82 14.03
C PRO A 149 8.39 8.21 13.40
N ARG A 150 7.86 8.38 12.19
CA ARG A 150 7.88 9.64 11.45
C ARG A 150 6.50 9.86 10.83
N ILE A 151 5.97 11.05 10.94
CA ILE A 151 4.76 11.47 10.23
C ILE A 151 5.17 11.88 8.82
N GLY A 152 4.49 11.38 7.81
CA GLY A 152 4.73 11.75 6.42
C GLY A 152 4.39 13.22 6.16
N ASP A 153 5.20 13.84 5.31
CA ASP A 153 5.00 15.21 4.85
C ASP A 153 3.91 15.28 3.79
N LEU A 154 3.10 16.32 3.81
CA LEU A 154 2.17 16.61 2.73
C LEU A 154 2.98 17.08 1.51
N ILE A 155 2.88 16.32 0.42
CA ILE A 155 3.54 16.65 -0.84
C ILE A 155 2.67 17.58 -1.67
N ALA A 156 1.41 17.17 -1.91
CA ALA A 156 0.43 18.04 -2.57
C ALA A 156 -1.01 17.63 -2.23
N GLU A 157 -1.92 18.56 -2.48
CA GLU A 157 -3.36 18.36 -2.59
C GLU A 157 -3.73 18.33 -4.07
N VAL A 158 -4.43 17.31 -4.51
CA VAL A 158 -4.80 17.11 -5.92
C VAL A 158 -6.31 16.87 -6.03
N LYS A 159 -6.89 17.22 -7.17
CA LYS A 159 -8.34 17.22 -7.35
C LYS A 159 -8.89 15.85 -7.76
N THR A 160 -8.15 15.12 -8.57
CA THR A 160 -8.61 13.90 -9.20
C THR A 160 -7.81 12.68 -8.76
N GLU A 161 -8.40 11.50 -8.92
CA GLU A 161 -7.73 10.22 -8.71
C GLU A 161 -6.55 10.03 -9.66
N LYS A 162 -6.71 10.48 -10.92
CA LYS A 162 -5.65 10.42 -11.95
C LYS A 162 -4.41 11.22 -11.52
N GLU A 163 -4.61 12.42 -11.00
CA GLU A 163 -3.52 13.24 -10.47
C GLU A 163 -2.88 12.61 -9.23
N ALA A 164 -3.68 12.04 -8.32
CA ALA A 164 -3.17 11.34 -7.15
C ALA A 164 -2.29 10.15 -7.55
N LEU A 165 -2.75 9.32 -8.51
CA LEU A 165 -1.98 8.20 -9.04
C LEU A 165 -0.70 8.68 -9.72
N ALA A 166 -0.77 9.71 -10.55
CA ALA A 166 0.40 10.27 -11.22
C ALA A 166 1.44 10.82 -10.24
N LEU A 167 1.00 11.45 -9.15
CA LEU A 167 1.91 11.92 -8.11
C LEU A 167 2.55 10.76 -7.34
N VAL A 168 1.78 9.73 -7.01
CA VAL A 168 2.31 8.49 -6.41
C VAL A 168 3.36 7.87 -7.32
N ASP A 169 3.11 7.84 -8.63
CA ASP A 169 4.05 7.31 -9.63
C ASP A 169 5.39 8.07 -9.60
N ARG A 170 5.36 9.39 -9.58
CA ARG A 170 6.57 10.23 -9.52
C ARG A 170 7.33 10.06 -8.21
N ILE A 171 6.62 10.01 -7.08
CA ILE A 171 7.22 9.79 -5.77
C ILE A 171 7.97 8.46 -5.74
N ILE A 172 7.34 7.39 -6.23
CA ILE A 172 7.95 6.05 -6.24
C ILE A 172 9.14 6.00 -7.20
N ALA A 173 9.01 6.55 -8.41
CA ALA A 173 10.08 6.59 -9.41
C ALA A 173 11.28 7.37 -8.88
N TYR A 174 11.06 8.59 -8.40
CA TYR A 174 12.14 9.45 -7.90
C TYR A 174 12.89 8.82 -6.73
N TYR A 175 12.16 8.25 -5.76
CA TYR A 175 12.77 7.52 -4.65
C TYR A 175 13.57 6.31 -5.13
N LYS A 176 13.03 5.52 -6.06
CA LYS A 176 13.71 4.33 -6.58
C LYS A 176 15.03 4.65 -7.26
N GLU A 177 15.08 5.76 -7.98
CA GLU A 177 16.27 6.18 -8.77
C GLU A 177 17.33 6.88 -7.93
N ASN A 178 16.95 7.61 -6.87
CA ASN A 178 17.85 8.54 -6.19
C ASN A 178 18.18 8.15 -4.74
N ALA A 179 17.41 7.25 -4.13
CA ALA A 179 17.67 6.81 -2.77
C ALA A 179 18.79 5.76 -2.71
N GLN A 180 19.53 5.80 -1.62
CA GLN A 180 20.46 4.75 -1.21
C GLN A 180 19.69 3.62 -0.50
N ILE A 181 20.37 2.75 0.28
CA ILE A 181 19.71 1.75 1.13
C ILE A 181 19.16 2.45 2.38
N GLU A 182 18.08 3.20 2.22
CA GLU A 182 17.43 4.02 3.25
C GLU A 182 15.91 4.02 3.08
N ARG A 183 15.17 4.33 4.15
CA ARG A 183 13.72 4.49 4.07
C ARG A 183 13.38 5.83 3.41
N MET A 184 12.17 5.91 2.80
CA MET A 184 11.73 7.15 2.14
C MET A 184 11.79 8.39 3.06
N GLY A 185 11.46 8.25 4.33
CA GLY A 185 11.57 9.36 5.29
C GLY A 185 13.02 9.81 5.50
N GLU A 186 13.94 8.87 5.64
CA GLU A 186 15.38 9.15 5.76
C GLU A 186 15.93 9.80 4.49
N PHE A 187 15.48 9.33 3.32
CA PHE A 187 15.82 9.94 2.03
C PHE A 187 15.36 11.40 1.95
N ILE A 188 14.09 11.69 2.31
CA ILE A 188 13.56 13.05 2.32
C ILE A 188 14.33 13.93 3.31
N ASP A 189 14.64 13.43 4.50
CA ASP A 189 15.40 14.15 5.51
C ASP A 189 16.84 14.46 5.04
N ARG A 190 17.45 13.56 4.25
CA ARG A 190 18.78 13.74 3.68
C ARG A 190 18.84 14.78 2.57
N ILE A 191 17.89 14.78 1.64
CA ILE A 191 17.89 15.72 0.49
C ILE A 191 17.15 17.02 0.76
N GLY A 192 16.31 17.06 1.78
CA GLY A 192 15.43 18.17 2.13
C GLY A 192 14.05 18.08 1.47
N LEU A 193 13.00 18.42 2.22
CA LEU A 193 11.60 18.32 1.76
C LEU A 193 11.33 19.18 0.52
N GLU A 194 11.85 20.39 0.47
CA GLU A 194 11.61 21.30 -0.66
C GLU A 194 12.26 20.79 -1.95
N ALA A 195 13.48 20.21 -1.86
CA ALA A 195 14.13 19.58 -2.99
C ALA A 195 13.34 18.36 -3.47
N PHE A 196 12.83 17.54 -2.54
CA PHE A 196 11.98 16.39 -2.87
C PHE A 196 10.68 16.85 -3.58
N LYS A 197 9.98 17.85 -3.02
CA LYS A 197 8.77 18.42 -3.64
C LYS A 197 9.05 18.97 -5.03
N ALA A 198 10.10 19.76 -5.20
CA ALA A 198 10.47 20.31 -6.51
C ALA A 198 10.68 19.20 -7.56
N ALA A 199 11.35 18.11 -7.17
CA ALA A 199 11.59 16.99 -8.07
C ALA A 199 10.33 16.23 -8.47
N VAL A 200 9.37 16.02 -7.55
CA VAL A 200 8.17 15.23 -7.83
C VAL A 200 6.99 16.05 -8.35
N LEU A 201 7.00 17.38 -8.18
CA LEU A 201 5.93 18.28 -8.61
C LEU A 201 6.25 19.03 -9.91
N GLY A 202 7.52 19.14 -10.32
CA GLY A 202 8.02 20.02 -11.37
C GLY A 202 7.26 20.01 -12.73
N ASP A 203 6.49 18.95 -13.02
CA ASP A 203 5.68 18.87 -14.24
C ASP A 203 4.16 18.93 -13.99
N LEU A 204 3.70 19.15 -12.75
CA LEU A 204 2.27 19.30 -12.46
C LEU A 204 1.73 20.68 -12.86
N GLU A 205 2.59 21.69 -12.98
CA GLU A 205 2.21 23.05 -13.37
C GLU A 205 1.95 23.19 -14.90
N GLY A 206 2.25 22.16 -15.70
CA GLY A 206 2.17 22.19 -17.16
C GLY A 206 1.06 21.37 -17.82
N ALA A 207 0.19 20.69 -17.08
CA ALA A 207 -0.92 19.93 -17.68
C ALA A 207 -2.13 20.85 -17.90
N PRO A 208 -2.52 21.17 -19.15
CA PRO A 208 -3.72 21.95 -19.41
C PRO A 208 -4.95 21.16 -18.93
N ALA A 209 -5.88 21.85 -18.28
CA ALA A 209 -7.20 21.32 -17.99
C ALA A 209 -7.86 20.92 -19.32
N GLU A 210 -8.02 19.62 -19.55
CA GLU A 210 -8.81 19.14 -20.67
C GLU A 210 -10.24 19.68 -20.51
N SER A 211 -10.63 20.57 -21.42
CA SER A 211 -11.98 21.07 -21.55
C SER A 211 -12.92 19.88 -21.78
N LYS A 212 -13.98 19.80 -20.97
CA LYS A 212 -15.11 18.94 -21.27
C LYS A 212 -15.62 19.31 -22.67
N SER A 213 -15.43 18.44 -23.64
CA SER A 213 -16.23 18.44 -24.85
C SER A 213 -17.52 17.67 -24.51
N ASP A 214 -18.63 18.41 -24.50
CA ASP A 214 -19.98 17.87 -24.54
C ASP A 214 -20.13 16.97 -25.78
N GLU A 215 -20.56 15.71 -25.56
CA GLU A 215 -21.50 15.00 -26.41
C GLU A 215 -22.15 13.86 -25.62
#